data_b76b2afd344f3ab9d66685dc222d8849
#
_entry.id   b76b2afd344f3ab9d66685dc222d8849
#
_cell.length_a   1.000
_cell.length_b   1.000
_cell.length_c   1.000
_cell.angle_alpha   90.00
_cell.angle_beta   90.00
_cell.angle_gamma   90.00
#
_symmetry.space_group_name_H-M   'P 1'
#
loop_
_entity.id
_entity.type
_entity.pdbx_description
1 polymer ?
#
loop_
_entity_poly.entity_id
_entity_poly.type
_entity_poly.pdbx_seq_one_letter_code
_entity_poly.pdbx_strand_id
1 'polypeptide(L)'
;MKRREAREQAFCILFEHAMTGEKMDDILHAAAEARDFVPNSFAEQEMLGVEEHLEQIDTVISENIRGWNIRRISKVTLALLRLAVYEILFDPAIPAGVSANEAVELAKKYGGKDDAPYVNGVLSSVIKAFPEKAEEE
;
A
#
# COMPACT_ATOMS: atom_id res chain seq x y z
N MET A 1 11.35 -14.42 7.46
CA MET A 1 10.09 -14.06 6.75
C MET A 1 10.40 -13.61 5.34
N LYS A 2 9.66 -14.15 4.38
CA LYS A 2 9.82 -13.74 2.99
C LYS A 2 9.26 -12.34 2.75
N ARG A 3 9.80 -11.64 1.73
CA ARG A 3 9.37 -10.30 1.40
C ARG A 3 7.87 -10.21 1.14
N ARG A 4 7.30 -11.21 0.46
CA ARG A 4 5.87 -11.26 0.20
C ARG A 4 5.04 -11.34 1.48
N GLU A 5 5.50 -12.13 2.45
CA GLU A 5 4.85 -12.25 3.75
C GLU A 5 4.94 -10.94 4.54
N ALA A 6 6.10 -10.27 4.45
CA ALA A 6 6.29 -8.98 5.11
C ALA A 6 5.35 -7.92 4.52
N ARG A 7 5.16 -7.90 3.19
CA ARG A 7 4.20 -6.99 2.57
C ARG A 7 2.77 -7.26 3.01
N GLU A 8 2.42 -8.54 3.14
CA GLU A 8 1.08 -8.91 3.60
C GLU A 8 0.87 -8.44 5.03
N GLN A 9 1.88 -8.56 5.87
CA GLN A 9 1.85 -8.07 7.24
C GLN A 9 1.62 -6.55 7.25
N ALA A 10 2.38 -5.82 6.43
CA ALA A 10 2.23 -4.36 6.31
C ALA A 10 0.83 -3.99 5.81
N PHE A 11 0.33 -4.72 4.82
CA PHE A 11 -1.01 -4.47 4.29
C PHE A 11 -2.09 -4.61 5.37
N CYS A 12 -2.02 -5.66 6.18
CA CYS A 12 -3.02 -5.88 7.23
C CYS A 12 -3.07 -4.72 8.22
N ILE A 13 -1.92 -4.21 8.61
CA ILE A 13 -1.84 -3.06 9.54
C ILE A 13 -2.29 -1.78 8.84
N LEU A 14 -1.90 -1.57 7.58
CA LEU A 14 -2.34 -0.41 6.83
C LEU A 14 -3.85 -0.41 6.57
N PHE A 15 -4.44 -1.59 6.43
CA PHE A 15 -5.89 -1.72 6.34
C PHE A 15 -6.55 -1.25 7.65
N GLU A 16 -6.03 -1.66 8.80
CA GLU A 16 -6.50 -1.18 10.11
C GLU A 16 -6.40 0.33 10.19
N HIS A 17 -5.26 0.88 9.78
CA HIS A 17 -5.01 2.32 9.75
C HIS A 17 -6.05 3.05 8.86
N ALA A 18 -6.35 2.48 7.69
CA ALA A 18 -7.34 3.06 6.79
C ALA A 18 -8.75 3.02 7.37
N MET A 19 -9.06 1.95 8.11
CA MET A 19 -10.38 1.76 8.72
C MET A 19 -10.63 2.68 9.89
N THR A 20 -9.62 2.86 10.75
CA THR A 20 -9.80 3.55 12.05
C THR A 20 -9.34 5.01 12.05
N GLY A 21 -8.40 5.36 11.17
CA GLY A 21 -7.76 6.67 11.20
C GLY A 21 -6.82 6.87 12.38
N GLU A 22 -6.57 5.82 13.18
CA GLU A 22 -5.66 5.91 14.31
C GLU A 22 -4.22 6.06 13.85
N LYS A 23 -3.37 6.63 14.71
CA LYS A 23 -1.94 6.75 14.44
C LYS A 23 -1.30 5.37 14.39
N MET A 24 -0.32 5.21 13.51
CA MET A 24 0.38 3.94 13.34
C MET A 24 0.98 3.43 14.66
N ASP A 25 1.60 4.31 15.44
CA ASP A 25 2.18 3.92 16.72
C ASP A 25 1.14 3.32 17.66
N ASP A 26 -0.06 3.88 17.69
CA ASP A 26 -1.15 3.39 18.54
C ASP A 26 -1.63 2.01 18.08
N ILE A 27 -1.73 1.83 16.76
CA ILE A 27 -2.14 0.54 16.18
C ILE A 27 -1.11 -0.54 16.52
N LEU A 28 0.18 -0.24 16.34
CA LEU A 28 1.25 -1.19 16.60
C LEU A 28 1.35 -1.53 18.07
N HIS A 29 1.19 -0.53 18.94
CA HIS A 29 1.21 -0.74 20.39
C HIS A 29 0.06 -1.66 20.83
N ALA A 30 -1.14 -1.39 20.34
CA ALA A 30 -2.32 -2.21 20.65
C ALA A 30 -2.14 -3.64 20.12
N ALA A 31 -1.58 -3.81 18.94
CA ALA A 31 -1.33 -5.13 18.36
C ALA A 31 -0.30 -5.90 19.18
N ALA A 32 0.74 -5.23 19.67
CA ALA A 32 1.75 -5.86 20.52
C ALA A 32 1.13 -6.35 21.83
N GLU A 33 0.26 -5.57 22.44
CA GLU A 33 -0.40 -5.94 23.68
C GLU A 33 -1.44 -7.04 23.49
N ALA A 34 -2.23 -6.97 22.42
CA ALA A 34 -3.36 -7.88 22.23
C ALA A 34 -2.96 -9.24 21.66
N ARG A 35 -1.90 -9.30 20.84
CA ARG A 35 -1.55 -10.53 20.11
C ARG A 35 -0.04 -10.72 19.93
N ASP A 36 0.76 -10.11 20.78
CA ASP A 36 2.22 -10.21 20.76
C ASP A 36 2.82 -9.90 19.37
N PHE A 37 2.17 -9.01 18.63
CA PHE A 37 2.61 -8.66 17.28
C PHE A 37 3.94 -7.90 17.32
N VAL A 38 4.93 -8.46 16.60
CA VAL A 38 6.23 -7.80 16.39
C VAL A 38 6.42 -7.67 14.89
N PRO A 39 6.44 -6.44 14.34
CA PRO A 39 6.56 -6.27 12.90
C PRO A 39 7.94 -6.68 12.38
N ASN A 40 7.94 -7.30 11.19
CA ASN A 40 9.15 -7.52 10.42
C ASN A 40 9.74 -6.14 10.07
N SER A 41 11.07 -6.00 10.03
CA SER A 41 11.71 -4.70 9.80
C SER A 41 11.30 -4.05 8.47
N PHE A 42 11.17 -4.83 7.40
CA PHE A 42 10.69 -4.30 6.12
C PHE A 42 9.24 -3.82 6.24
N ALA A 43 8.38 -4.64 6.87
CA ALA A 43 6.98 -4.27 7.07
C ALA A 43 6.86 -2.99 7.90
N GLU A 44 7.64 -2.86 8.97
CA GLU A 44 7.62 -1.66 9.81
C GLU A 44 8.03 -0.42 9.01
N GLN A 45 9.07 -0.53 8.20
CA GLN A 45 9.51 0.57 7.33
C GLN A 45 8.37 1.02 6.41
N GLU A 46 7.65 0.05 5.82
CA GLU A 46 6.54 0.37 4.94
C GLU A 46 5.37 1.02 5.66
N MET A 47 4.99 0.48 6.80
CA MET A 47 3.90 1.01 7.62
C MET A 47 4.16 2.46 8.05
N LEU A 48 5.33 2.70 8.61
CA LEU A 48 5.70 4.03 9.10
C LEU A 48 5.95 5.00 7.93
N GLY A 49 6.51 4.50 6.83
CA GLY A 49 6.75 5.32 5.65
C GLY A 49 5.46 5.79 5.01
N VAL A 50 4.45 4.92 4.93
CA VAL A 50 3.14 5.30 4.40
C VAL A 50 2.53 6.40 5.26
N GLU A 51 2.56 6.26 6.59
CA GLU A 51 2.00 7.28 7.47
C GLU A 51 2.75 8.61 7.33
N GLU A 52 4.08 8.56 7.30
CA GLU A 52 4.92 9.75 7.18
C GLU A 52 4.63 10.53 5.90
N HIS A 53 4.37 9.83 4.80
CA HIS A 53 4.15 10.45 3.48
C HIS A 53 2.70 10.36 3.02
N LEU A 54 1.77 10.17 3.94
CA LEU A 54 0.37 9.89 3.63
C LEU A 54 -0.27 10.94 2.72
N GLU A 55 -0.06 12.21 3.02
CA GLU A 55 -0.65 13.29 2.22
C GLU A 55 -0.19 13.25 0.76
N GLN A 56 1.11 13.08 0.55
CA GLN A 56 1.68 13.00 -0.79
C GLN A 56 1.19 11.73 -1.51
N ILE A 57 1.16 10.60 -0.81
CA ILE A 57 0.70 9.33 -1.37
C ILE A 57 -0.76 9.44 -1.80
N ASP A 58 -1.62 9.97 -0.94
CA ASP A 58 -3.04 10.11 -1.25
C ASP A 58 -3.29 11.09 -2.40
N THR A 59 -2.46 12.14 -2.52
CA THR A 59 -2.53 13.05 -3.65
C THR A 59 -2.25 12.32 -4.96
N VAL A 60 -1.19 11.50 -4.99
CA VAL A 60 -0.84 10.71 -6.18
C VAL A 60 -1.97 9.74 -6.51
N ILE A 61 -2.53 9.08 -5.52
CA ILE A 61 -3.66 8.16 -5.74
C ILE A 61 -4.84 8.94 -6.34
N SER A 62 -5.21 10.06 -5.75
CA SER A 62 -6.34 10.87 -6.21
C SER A 62 -6.19 11.33 -7.64
N GLU A 63 -4.96 11.61 -8.07
CA GLU A 63 -4.69 12.06 -9.44
C GLU A 63 -4.77 10.92 -10.47
N ASN A 64 -4.80 9.68 -10.02
CA ASN A 64 -4.78 8.51 -10.89
C ASN A 64 -6.03 7.62 -10.80
N ILE A 65 -7.05 8.04 -10.07
CA ILE A 65 -8.34 7.32 -9.95
C ILE A 65 -9.42 8.09 -10.70
N ARG A 66 -9.53 7.82 -11.97
CA ARG A 66 -10.48 8.54 -12.84
C ARG A 66 -11.93 8.28 -12.46
N GLY A 67 -12.71 9.36 -12.29
CA GLY A 67 -14.13 9.26 -12.01
C GLY A 67 -14.48 8.80 -10.61
N TRP A 68 -13.50 8.61 -9.74
CA TRP A 68 -13.72 8.15 -8.36
C TRP A 68 -13.12 9.14 -7.37
N ASN A 69 -13.71 9.16 -6.19
CA ASN A 69 -13.22 9.93 -5.06
C ASN A 69 -12.48 8.94 -4.16
N ILE A 70 -11.31 9.32 -3.64
CA ILE A 70 -10.50 8.45 -2.76
C ILE A 70 -11.30 7.96 -1.53
N ARG A 71 -12.30 8.75 -1.11
CA ARG A 71 -13.15 8.37 0.03
C ARG A 71 -14.14 7.27 -0.31
N ARG A 72 -14.38 7.00 -1.59
CA ARG A 72 -15.35 6.01 -2.07
C ARG A 72 -14.74 4.68 -2.43
N ILE A 73 -13.42 4.60 -2.58
CA ILE A 73 -12.78 3.31 -2.84
C ILE A 73 -12.75 2.50 -1.55
N SER A 74 -12.79 1.17 -1.69
CA SER A 74 -12.81 0.30 -0.51
C SER A 74 -11.52 0.47 0.31
N LYS A 75 -11.60 0.19 1.61
CA LYS A 75 -10.43 0.29 2.48
C LYS A 75 -9.35 -0.73 2.13
N VAL A 76 -9.74 -1.89 1.63
CA VAL A 76 -8.77 -2.87 1.12
C VAL A 76 -8.00 -2.27 -0.04
N THR A 77 -8.70 -1.74 -1.04
CA THR A 77 -8.08 -1.13 -2.20
C THR A 77 -7.21 0.06 -1.80
N LEU A 78 -7.72 0.92 -0.91
CA LEU A 78 -6.97 2.08 -0.45
C LEU A 78 -5.65 1.68 0.23
N ALA A 79 -5.70 0.69 1.12
CA ALA A 79 -4.49 0.20 1.80
C ALA A 79 -3.47 -0.36 0.80
N LEU A 80 -3.93 -1.11 -0.19
CA LEU A 80 -3.05 -1.66 -1.23
C LEU A 80 -2.42 -0.58 -2.10
N LEU A 81 -3.21 0.42 -2.49
CA LEU A 81 -2.70 1.53 -3.28
C LEU A 81 -1.70 2.36 -2.50
N ARG A 82 -1.97 2.62 -1.22
CA ARG A 82 -1.04 3.37 -0.36
C ARG A 82 0.30 2.64 -0.23
N LEU A 83 0.25 1.33 -0.01
CA LEU A 83 1.46 0.52 0.12
C LEU A 83 2.28 0.53 -1.17
N ALA A 84 1.65 0.24 -2.30
CA ALA A 84 2.34 0.19 -3.58
C ALA A 84 2.88 1.54 -4.01
N VAL A 85 2.09 2.60 -3.85
CA VAL A 85 2.52 3.97 -4.20
C VAL A 85 3.70 4.38 -3.32
N TYR A 86 3.68 4.03 -2.03
CA TYR A 86 4.83 4.27 -1.16
C TYR A 86 6.10 3.64 -1.75
N GLU A 87 6.04 2.36 -2.13
CA GLU A 87 7.21 1.68 -2.70
C GLU A 87 7.65 2.33 -4.01
N ILE A 88 6.71 2.67 -4.88
CA ILE A 88 7.02 3.30 -6.16
C ILE A 88 7.71 4.65 -5.98
N LEU A 89 7.24 5.47 -5.05
CA LEU A 89 7.77 6.81 -4.85
C LEU A 89 9.02 6.86 -3.98
N PHE A 90 9.12 5.99 -2.97
CA PHE A 90 10.10 6.17 -1.90
C PHE A 90 11.09 5.02 -1.72
N ASP A 91 10.88 3.87 -2.35
CA ASP A 91 11.82 2.75 -2.23
C ASP A 91 12.51 2.47 -3.56
N PRO A 92 13.71 3.01 -3.77
CA PRO A 92 14.42 2.84 -5.04
C PRO A 92 14.93 1.42 -5.28
N ALA A 93 14.96 0.58 -4.25
CA ALA A 93 15.43 -0.80 -4.38
C ALA A 93 14.38 -1.73 -5.00
N ILE A 94 13.12 -1.30 -5.06
CA ILE A 94 12.03 -2.14 -5.57
C ILE A 94 11.56 -1.61 -6.93
N PRO A 95 11.67 -2.42 -7.99
CA PRO A 95 11.12 -2.02 -9.31
C PRO A 95 9.62 -1.78 -9.21
N ALA A 96 9.12 -0.76 -9.91
CA ALA A 96 7.71 -0.39 -9.85
C ALA A 96 6.77 -1.53 -10.25
N GLY A 97 7.15 -2.34 -11.25
CA GLY A 97 6.35 -3.48 -11.68
C GLY A 97 6.22 -4.55 -10.61
N VAL A 98 7.25 -4.71 -9.77
CA VAL A 98 7.19 -5.65 -8.63
C VAL A 98 6.18 -5.16 -7.60
N SER A 99 6.24 -3.87 -7.25
CA SER A 99 5.29 -3.27 -6.31
C SER A 99 3.85 -3.41 -6.82
N ALA A 100 3.61 -3.11 -8.09
CA ALA A 100 2.29 -3.21 -8.69
C ALA A 100 1.79 -4.66 -8.70
N ASN A 101 2.65 -5.60 -9.11
CA ASN A 101 2.26 -7.01 -9.18
C ASN A 101 1.92 -7.58 -7.80
N GLU A 102 2.71 -7.24 -6.79
CA GLU A 102 2.45 -7.72 -5.42
C GLU A 102 1.14 -7.14 -4.86
N ALA A 103 0.84 -5.89 -5.17
CA ALA A 103 -0.45 -5.29 -4.76
C ALA A 103 -1.63 -6.00 -5.45
N VAL A 104 -1.48 -6.34 -6.72
CA VAL A 104 -2.52 -7.07 -7.47
C VAL A 104 -2.74 -8.45 -6.85
N GLU A 105 -1.67 -9.16 -6.48
CA GLU A 105 -1.79 -10.48 -5.85
C GLU A 105 -2.51 -10.38 -4.50
N LEU A 106 -2.23 -9.36 -3.70
CA LEU A 106 -2.94 -9.15 -2.44
C LEU A 106 -4.40 -8.77 -2.68
N ALA A 107 -4.69 -8.02 -3.75
CA ALA A 107 -6.07 -7.70 -4.11
C ALA A 107 -6.86 -8.96 -4.46
N LYS A 108 -6.24 -9.93 -5.11
CA LYS A 108 -6.88 -11.22 -5.41
C LYS A 108 -7.19 -11.99 -4.14
N LYS A 109 -6.33 -11.88 -3.13
CA LYS A 109 -6.50 -12.62 -1.87
C LYS A 109 -7.53 -11.97 -0.95
N TYR A 110 -7.52 -10.66 -0.83
CA TYR A 110 -8.31 -9.93 0.17
C TYR A 110 -9.49 -9.14 -0.39
N GLY A 111 -9.49 -8.86 -1.69
CA GLY A 111 -10.54 -8.06 -2.31
C GLY A 111 -11.56 -8.89 -3.06
N GLY A 112 -12.49 -8.20 -3.71
CA GLY A 112 -13.45 -8.83 -4.60
C GLY A 112 -12.88 -9.00 -6.01
N LYS A 113 -13.67 -9.60 -6.89
CA LYS A 113 -13.24 -9.92 -8.26
C LYS A 113 -12.83 -8.72 -9.10
N ASP A 114 -13.36 -7.54 -8.77
CA ASP A 114 -13.09 -6.34 -9.55
C ASP A 114 -11.92 -5.52 -8.98
N ASP A 115 -11.45 -5.86 -7.77
CA ASP A 115 -10.40 -5.09 -7.11
C ASP A 115 -9.03 -5.26 -7.76
N ALA A 116 -8.65 -6.47 -8.13
CA ALA A 116 -7.34 -6.69 -8.74
C ALA A 116 -7.18 -5.94 -10.06
N PRO A 117 -8.15 -5.99 -11.01
CA PRO A 117 -8.05 -5.19 -12.23
C PRO A 117 -8.02 -3.69 -11.95
N TYR A 118 -8.79 -3.23 -10.97
CA TYR A 118 -8.83 -1.81 -10.60
C TYR A 118 -7.48 -1.35 -10.06
N VAL A 119 -6.91 -2.10 -9.11
CA VAL A 119 -5.60 -1.81 -8.53
C VAL A 119 -4.53 -1.78 -9.64
N ASN A 120 -4.57 -2.77 -10.53
CA ASN A 120 -3.63 -2.82 -11.64
C ASN A 120 -3.72 -1.59 -12.55
N GLY A 121 -4.95 -1.16 -12.87
CA GLY A 121 -5.17 0.02 -13.71
C GLY A 121 -4.66 1.30 -13.06
N VAL A 122 -4.94 1.51 -11.78
CA VAL A 122 -4.48 2.69 -11.06
C VAL A 122 -2.95 2.70 -10.99
N LEU A 123 -2.34 1.58 -10.62
CA LEU A 123 -0.88 1.51 -10.49
C LEU A 123 -0.16 1.64 -11.84
N SER A 124 -0.75 1.14 -12.92
CA SER A 124 -0.20 1.36 -14.26
C SER A 124 -0.16 2.85 -14.59
N SER A 125 -1.22 3.58 -14.22
CA SER A 125 -1.28 5.03 -14.41
C SER A 125 -0.20 5.74 -13.56
N VAL A 126 -0.03 5.32 -12.30
CA VAL A 126 0.99 5.89 -11.42
C VAL A 126 2.39 5.67 -12.00
N ILE A 127 2.67 4.46 -12.46
CA ILE A 127 3.99 4.13 -13.04
C ILE A 127 4.28 5.01 -14.26
N LYS A 128 3.30 5.24 -15.11
CA LYS A 128 3.47 6.12 -16.27
C LYS A 128 3.75 7.56 -15.87
N ALA A 129 3.23 8.00 -14.73
CA ALA A 129 3.47 9.34 -14.21
C ALA A 129 4.88 9.49 -13.62
N PHE A 130 5.57 8.39 -13.35
CA PHE A 130 6.92 8.39 -12.78
C PHE A 130 7.85 7.52 -13.65
N PRO A 131 8.15 7.97 -14.88
CA PRO A 131 8.91 7.16 -15.87
C PRO A 131 10.33 6.80 -15.43
N GLU A 132 10.97 7.59 -14.57
CA GLU A 132 12.30 7.29 -14.06
C GLU A 132 12.29 5.98 -13.28
N LYS A 133 11.25 5.76 -12.51
CA LYS A 133 11.10 4.53 -11.75
C LYS A 133 10.82 3.34 -12.68
N ALA A 134 10.04 3.55 -13.73
CA ALA A 134 9.76 2.52 -14.73
C ALA A 134 11.02 2.08 -15.47
N GLU A 135 11.94 3.01 -15.74
CA GLU A 135 13.19 2.72 -16.42
C GLU A 135 14.13 1.82 -15.62
N GLU A 136 13.98 1.77 -14.31
CA GLU A 136 14.79 0.92 -13.44
C GLU A 136 14.43 -0.56 -13.56
N GLU A 137 13.31 -0.85 -14.17
CA GLU A 137 12.86 -2.21 -14.40
C GLU A 137 13.57 -2.84 -15.59
#